data_22ec5f7ce00f0e4f679b7c1e81e6b0c4
#
_entry.id   22ec5f7ce00f0e4f679b7c1e81e6b0c4
#
_cell.length_a   1.000
_cell.length_b   1.000
_cell.length_c   1.000
_cell.angle_alpha   90.00
_cell.angle_beta   90.00
_cell.angle_gamma   90.00
#
_symmetry.space_group_name_H-M   'P 1'
#
loop_
_entity.id
_entity.type
_entity.pdbx_description
1 polymer ?
#
loop_
_entity_poly.entity_id
_entity_poly.type
_entity_poly.pdbx_seq_one_letter_code
_entity_poly.pdbx_strand_id
1 'polypeptide(L)'
;MTVKRGWCIWLTGLPGSGKTTIAEELKKILRKHGICVQIVSSDAMRKLVTPNPKYTEEERELVYRAIVFTSKLLTENGTNVIIDATGNRRRFRDLAREEIRKFAEVYVKCPLEVCMKRETKRVDEYAPKDIYKKGLEGKSRTVPGLGVPYEEPLNPEIVVDSEKLDPLGCAQIIFDYIEENFMEL
;
A
#
# COMPACT_ATOMS: atom_id res chain seq x y z
N MET A 1 -12.81 29.91 -3.47
CA MET A 1 -11.48 29.47 -2.96
C MET A 1 -11.19 28.11 -3.55
N THR A 2 -10.12 27.96 -4.32
CA THR A 2 -9.68 26.64 -4.83
C THR A 2 -8.99 25.89 -3.70
N VAL A 3 -9.54 24.76 -3.29
CA VAL A 3 -8.89 23.89 -2.30
C VAL A 3 -7.59 23.37 -2.88
N LYS A 4 -6.46 23.56 -2.17
CA LYS A 4 -5.16 22.98 -2.57
C LYS A 4 -5.32 21.45 -2.53
N ARG A 5 -5.09 20.77 -3.66
CA ARG A 5 -5.21 19.31 -3.74
C ARG A 5 -4.15 18.61 -2.91
N GLY A 6 -4.54 17.54 -2.25
CA GLY A 6 -3.60 16.63 -1.60
C GLY A 6 -2.83 15.76 -2.60
N TRP A 7 -1.87 15.01 -2.08
CA TRP A 7 -1.10 13.99 -2.81
C TRP A 7 -1.44 12.59 -2.33
N CYS A 8 -1.06 11.60 -3.12
CA CYS A 8 -1.26 10.18 -2.81
C CYS A 8 0.02 9.38 -3.03
N ILE A 9 0.43 8.60 -2.04
CA ILE A 9 1.52 7.62 -2.12
C ILE A 9 0.91 6.22 -2.03
N TRP A 10 1.20 5.34 -3.00
CA TRP A 10 0.81 3.94 -2.92
C TRP A 10 2.00 3.07 -2.53
N LEU A 11 1.97 2.49 -1.35
CA LEU A 11 2.94 1.47 -0.93
C LEU A 11 2.50 0.11 -1.48
N THR A 12 3.21 -0.40 -2.49
CA THR A 12 2.99 -1.73 -3.06
C THR A 12 4.12 -2.68 -2.70
N GLY A 13 3.85 -3.97 -2.67
CA GLY A 13 4.81 -5.02 -2.31
C GLY A 13 4.09 -6.27 -1.82
N LEU A 14 4.81 -7.37 -1.70
CA LEU A 14 4.26 -8.64 -1.21
C LEU A 14 3.62 -8.50 0.19
N PRO A 15 2.64 -9.34 0.55
CA PRO A 15 2.22 -9.47 1.95
C PRO A 15 3.43 -9.78 2.84
N GLY A 16 3.54 -9.13 4.00
CA GLY A 16 4.72 -9.26 4.86
C GLY A 16 5.94 -8.44 4.47
N SER A 17 5.91 -7.65 3.39
CA SER A 17 7.03 -6.77 3.00
C SER A 17 7.23 -5.55 3.91
N GLY A 18 6.32 -5.28 4.85
CA GLY A 18 6.46 -4.19 5.82
C GLY A 18 5.70 -2.91 5.47
N LYS A 19 4.84 -2.90 4.44
CA LYS A 19 4.07 -1.72 4.01
C LYS A 19 3.36 -0.99 5.13
N THR A 20 2.59 -1.72 5.94
CA THR A 20 1.81 -1.15 7.06
C THR A 20 2.71 -0.46 8.08
N THR A 21 3.81 -1.11 8.45
CA THR A 21 4.77 -0.54 9.41
C THR A 21 5.44 0.70 8.86
N ILE A 22 5.85 0.67 7.57
CA ILE A 22 6.43 1.83 6.88
C ILE A 22 5.41 2.97 6.78
N ALA A 23 4.14 2.67 6.46
CA ALA A 23 3.08 3.67 6.40
C ALA A 23 2.87 4.39 7.74
N GLU A 24 2.90 3.65 8.85
CA GLU A 24 2.75 4.22 10.19
C GLU A 24 3.98 5.05 10.59
N GLU A 25 5.21 4.61 10.27
CA GLU A 25 6.41 5.43 10.50
C GLU A 25 6.39 6.70 9.65
N LEU A 26 6.05 6.61 8.38
CA LEU A 26 5.89 7.76 7.49
C LEU A 26 4.84 8.76 8.04
N LYS A 27 3.71 8.27 8.50
CA LYS A 27 2.67 9.09 9.14
C LYS A 27 3.19 9.83 10.37
N LYS A 28 4.04 9.18 11.19
CA LYS A 28 4.68 9.82 12.36
C LYS A 28 5.64 10.94 11.93
N ILE A 29 6.47 10.70 10.89
CA ILE A 29 7.38 11.71 10.34
C ILE A 29 6.57 12.91 9.83
N LEU A 30 5.58 12.67 8.96
CA LEU A 30 4.71 13.71 8.39
C LEU A 30 4.04 14.55 9.48
N ARG A 31 3.52 13.90 10.54
CA ARG A 31 2.88 14.59 11.66
C ARG A 31 3.85 15.51 12.40
N LYS A 32 5.12 15.13 12.57
CA LYS A 32 6.14 15.99 13.18
C LYS A 32 6.40 17.27 12.36
N HIS A 33 6.17 17.20 11.04
CA HIS A 33 6.26 18.34 10.12
C HIS A 33 4.92 19.08 9.91
N GLY A 34 3.91 18.80 10.75
CA GLY A 34 2.60 19.45 10.67
C GLY A 34 1.72 18.97 9.51
N ILE A 35 2.07 17.85 8.87
CA ILE A 35 1.37 17.32 7.70
C ILE A 35 0.42 16.20 8.14
N CYS A 36 -0.89 16.43 7.91
CA CYS A 36 -1.89 15.40 8.11
C CYS A 36 -1.98 14.48 6.89
N VAL A 37 -2.14 13.19 7.16
CA VAL A 37 -2.32 12.16 6.13
C VAL A 37 -3.34 11.11 6.57
N GLN A 38 -4.12 10.60 5.61
CA GLN A 38 -5.04 9.48 5.80
C GLN A 38 -4.42 8.21 5.22
N ILE A 39 -4.34 7.13 6.03
CA ILE A 39 -3.97 5.81 5.51
C ILE A 39 -5.26 5.12 5.04
N VAL A 40 -5.23 4.65 3.79
CA VAL A 40 -6.28 3.82 3.18
C VAL A 40 -5.74 2.40 3.03
N SER A 41 -6.14 1.51 3.94
CA SER A 41 -5.69 0.13 3.98
C SER A 41 -6.61 -0.78 3.18
N SER A 42 -6.04 -1.66 2.35
CA SER A 42 -6.80 -2.67 1.63
C SER A 42 -7.47 -3.70 2.55
N ASP A 43 -6.83 -4.02 3.66
CA ASP A 43 -7.37 -4.98 4.63
C ASP A 43 -8.58 -4.38 5.38
N ALA A 44 -8.47 -3.10 5.79
CA ALA A 44 -9.60 -2.38 6.40
C ALA A 44 -10.77 -2.17 5.39
N MET A 45 -10.45 -1.81 4.14
CA MET A 45 -11.46 -1.64 3.08
C MET A 45 -12.24 -2.92 2.85
N ARG A 46 -11.57 -4.08 2.82
CA ARG A 46 -12.22 -5.38 2.63
C ARG A 46 -13.26 -5.70 3.67
N LYS A 47 -13.06 -5.33 4.93
CA LYS A 47 -14.05 -5.56 5.99
C LYS A 47 -15.41 -4.92 5.71
N LEU A 48 -15.41 -3.80 5.00
CA LEU A 48 -16.64 -3.09 4.63
C LEU A 48 -17.17 -3.52 3.26
N VAL A 49 -16.30 -3.62 2.26
CA VAL A 49 -16.68 -3.84 0.86
C VAL A 49 -16.95 -5.31 0.58
N THR A 50 -16.16 -6.21 1.19
CA THR A 50 -16.26 -7.67 1.02
C THR A 50 -16.14 -8.37 2.37
N PRO A 51 -17.14 -8.29 3.25
CA PRO A 51 -17.06 -8.78 4.65
C PRO A 51 -16.81 -10.30 4.77
N ASN A 52 -17.14 -11.07 3.71
CA ASN A 52 -16.84 -12.51 3.59
C ASN A 52 -15.94 -12.75 2.38
N PRO A 53 -14.65 -12.36 2.41
CA PRO A 53 -13.82 -12.28 1.24
C PRO A 53 -13.47 -13.67 0.68
N LYS A 54 -13.68 -13.84 -0.62
CA LYS A 54 -13.24 -15.02 -1.39
C LYS A 54 -11.91 -14.77 -2.11
N TYR A 55 -11.47 -13.52 -2.16
CA TYR A 55 -10.25 -13.06 -2.84
C TYR A 55 -10.20 -13.41 -4.33
N THR A 56 -11.36 -13.49 -4.99
CA THR A 56 -11.45 -13.65 -6.43
C THR A 56 -10.91 -12.42 -7.15
N GLU A 57 -10.66 -12.53 -8.46
CA GLU A 57 -10.17 -11.39 -9.24
C GLU A 57 -11.21 -10.26 -9.30
N GLU A 58 -12.51 -10.61 -9.37
CA GLU A 58 -13.62 -9.64 -9.36
C GLU A 58 -13.70 -8.90 -8.01
N GLU A 59 -13.56 -9.60 -6.90
CA GLU A 59 -13.51 -8.96 -5.58
C GLU A 59 -12.30 -8.03 -5.44
N ARG A 60 -11.13 -8.44 -5.98
CA ARG A 60 -9.94 -7.60 -5.98
C ARG A 60 -10.18 -6.34 -6.78
N GLU A 61 -10.73 -6.47 -7.99
CA GLU A 61 -11.10 -5.35 -8.86
C GLU A 61 -12.00 -4.36 -8.11
N LEU A 62 -13.07 -4.85 -7.47
CA LEU A 62 -14.00 -4.03 -6.71
C LEU A 62 -13.30 -3.28 -5.58
N VAL A 63 -12.51 -3.97 -4.77
CA VAL A 63 -11.83 -3.38 -3.62
C VAL A 63 -10.80 -2.34 -4.07
N TYR A 64 -9.99 -2.62 -5.09
CA TYR A 64 -9.00 -1.66 -5.57
C TYR A 64 -9.62 -0.45 -6.23
N ARG A 65 -10.71 -0.61 -6.99
CA ARG A 65 -11.50 0.54 -7.50
C ARG A 65 -12.07 1.40 -6.37
N ALA A 66 -12.58 0.78 -5.31
CA ALA A 66 -13.06 1.51 -4.13
C ALA A 66 -11.93 2.28 -3.43
N ILE A 67 -10.73 1.68 -3.30
CA ILE A 67 -9.54 2.33 -2.74
C ILE A 67 -9.16 3.55 -3.60
N VAL A 68 -9.07 3.37 -4.92
CA VAL A 68 -8.69 4.46 -5.85
C VAL A 68 -9.71 5.58 -5.78
N PHE A 69 -11.00 5.27 -5.84
CA PHE A 69 -12.07 6.27 -5.79
C PHE A 69 -12.06 7.05 -4.46
N THR A 70 -11.93 6.34 -3.34
CA THR A 70 -11.82 6.98 -2.01
C THR A 70 -10.61 7.90 -1.94
N SER A 71 -9.45 7.43 -2.39
CA SER A 71 -8.21 8.21 -2.38
C SER A 71 -8.29 9.43 -3.29
N LYS A 72 -8.94 9.31 -4.46
CA LYS A 72 -9.22 10.43 -5.36
C LYS A 72 -10.05 11.50 -4.67
N LEU A 73 -11.18 11.13 -4.08
CA LEU A 73 -12.05 12.08 -3.37
C LEU A 73 -11.32 12.80 -2.23
N LEU A 74 -10.53 12.06 -1.44
CA LEU A 74 -9.75 12.63 -0.35
C LEU A 74 -8.73 13.66 -0.88
N THR A 75 -7.97 13.31 -1.92
CA THR A 75 -6.95 14.20 -2.49
C THR A 75 -7.55 15.42 -3.19
N GLU A 76 -8.69 15.29 -3.84
CA GLU A 76 -9.43 16.42 -4.44
C GLU A 76 -9.90 17.43 -3.37
N ASN A 77 -10.14 16.95 -2.15
CA ASN A 77 -10.53 17.78 -1.00
C ASN A 77 -9.34 18.19 -0.10
N GLY A 78 -8.11 18.09 -0.59
CA GLY A 78 -6.91 18.59 0.10
C GLY A 78 -6.31 17.64 1.13
N THR A 79 -6.84 16.41 1.27
CA THR A 79 -6.30 15.40 2.19
C THR A 79 -5.18 14.62 1.51
N ASN A 80 -4.02 14.52 2.15
CA ASN A 80 -2.94 13.65 1.70
C ASN A 80 -3.26 12.19 2.05
N VAL A 81 -2.89 11.26 1.17
CA VAL A 81 -3.25 9.84 1.30
C VAL A 81 -2.02 8.94 1.19
N ILE A 82 -1.94 7.93 2.06
CA ILE A 82 -1.07 6.77 1.91
C ILE A 82 -1.97 5.56 1.66
N ILE A 83 -1.85 4.93 0.49
CA ILE A 83 -2.50 3.66 0.20
C ILE A 83 -1.58 2.53 0.68
N ASP A 84 -2.02 1.78 1.69
CA ASP A 84 -1.37 0.54 2.16
C ASP A 84 -2.08 -0.66 1.53
N ALA A 85 -1.56 -1.10 0.38
CA ALA A 85 -2.20 -2.17 -0.37
C ALA A 85 -1.20 -2.90 -1.27
N THR A 86 -1.26 -4.23 -1.29
CA THR A 86 -0.40 -5.06 -2.17
C THR A 86 -0.55 -4.65 -3.64
N GLY A 87 -1.78 -4.44 -4.13
CA GLY A 87 -2.01 -4.07 -5.52
C GLY A 87 -1.33 -5.04 -6.49
N ASN A 88 -1.58 -6.35 -6.33
CA ASN A 88 -0.81 -7.41 -6.99
C ASN A 88 -0.80 -7.35 -8.52
N ARG A 89 -1.75 -6.69 -9.15
CA ARG A 89 -1.76 -6.39 -10.58
C ARG A 89 -1.40 -4.93 -10.81
N ARG A 90 -0.54 -4.64 -11.80
CA ARG A 90 -0.16 -3.26 -12.18
C ARG A 90 -1.38 -2.41 -12.50
N ARG A 91 -2.34 -2.96 -13.24
CA ARG A 91 -3.57 -2.23 -13.64
C ARG A 91 -4.30 -1.55 -12.48
N PHE A 92 -4.22 -2.07 -11.26
CA PHE A 92 -4.85 -1.43 -10.10
C PHE A 92 -4.11 -0.14 -9.69
N ARG A 93 -2.78 -0.16 -9.78
CA ARG A 93 -1.91 0.97 -9.45
C ARG A 93 -1.88 1.98 -10.58
N ASP A 94 -1.91 1.49 -11.84
CA ASP A 94 -2.02 2.33 -13.03
C ASP A 94 -3.33 3.13 -13.01
N LEU A 95 -4.45 2.52 -12.62
CA LEU A 95 -5.72 3.22 -12.42
C LEU A 95 -5.59 4.38 -11.41
N ALA A 96 -4.86 4.18 -10.29
CA ALA A 96 -4.65 5.26 -9.34
C ALA A 96 -3.80 6.39 -9.93
N ARG A 97 -2.78 6.04 -10.71
CA ARG A 97 -1.94 7.01 -11.43
C ARG A 97 -2.72 7.84 -12.44
N GLU A 98 -3.68 7.23 -13.13
CA GLU A 98 -4.57 7.91 -14.09
C GLU A 98 -5.57 8.84 -13.38
N GLU A 99 -6.11 8.41 -12.24
CA GLU A 99 -7.20 9.10 -11.55
C GLU A 99 -6.75 10.16 -10.54
N ILE A 100 -5.53 10.07 -10.01
CA ILE A 100 -5.02 10.94 -8.94
C ILE A 100 -3.87 11.81 -9.47
N ARG A 101 -4.07 13.12 -9.49
CA ARG A 101 -3.15 14.07 -10.14
C ARG A 101 -1.75 14.11 -9.54
N LYS A 102 -1.62 14.12 -8.19
CA LYS A 102 -0.34 14.08 -7.47
C LYS A 102 -0.18 12.68 -6.88
N PHE A 103 0.33 11.76 -7.66
CA PHE A 103 0.46 10.34 -7.31
C PHE A 103 1.91 9.88 -7.43
N ALA A 104 2.36 9.04 -6.49
CA ALA A 104 3.60 8.29 -6.61
C ALA A 104 3.43 6.85 -6.13
N GLU A 105 4.07 5.93 -6.83
CA GLU A 105 4.13 4.52 -6.50
C GLU A 105 5.44 4.21 -5.78
N VAL A 106 5.35 3.59 -4.61
CA VAL A 106 6.48 3.15 -3.79
C VAL A 106 6.54 1.65 -3.81
N TYR A 107 7.60 1.08 -4.37
CA TYR A 107 7.86 -0.34 -4.31
C TYR A 107 8.59 -0.71 -3.02
N VAL A 108 7.89 -1.36 -2.11
CA VAL A 108 8.47 -1.96 -0.90
C VAL A 108 9.01 -3.34 -1.27
N LYS A 109 10.26 -3.35 -1.74
CA LYS A 109 10.96 -4.55 -2.16
C LYS A 109 11.34 -5.41 -0.95
N CYS A 110 11.03 -6.70 -1.03
CA CYS A 110 11.38 -7.68 0.00
C CYS A 110 11.35 -9.08 -0.60
N PRO A 111 12.37 -9.93 -0.37
CA PRO A 111 12.36 -11.31 -0.81
C PRO A 111 11.16 -12.08 -0.22
N LEU A 112 10.56 -12.97 -1.02
CA LEU A 112 9.39 -13.74 -0.62
C LEU A 112 9.63 -14.52 0.69
N GLU A 113 10.80 -15.13 0.84
CA GLU A 113 11.18 -15.90 2.04
C GLU A 113 11.19 -15.04 3.31
N VAL A 114 11.65 -13.79 3.19
CA VAL A 114 11.65 -12.83 4.30
C VAL A 114 10.20 -12.41 4.61
N CYS A 115 9.40 -12.13 3.59
CA CYS A 115 7.98 -11.83 3.74
C CYS A 115 7.23 -12.95 4.46
N MET A 116 7.47 -14.20 4.08
CA MET A 116 6.87 -15.38 4.71
C MET A 116 7.23 -15.47 6.21
N LYS A 117 8.51 -15.28 6.56
CA LYS A 117 8.97 -15.28 7.96
C LYS A 117 8.34 -14.17 8.79
N ARG A 118 8.17 -12.97 8.21
CA ARG A 118 7.57 -11.82 8.89
C ARG A 118 6.08 -12.00 9.11
N GLU A 119 5.40 -12.54 8.10
CA GLU A 119 3.96 -12.73 8.13
C GLU A 119 3.50 -13.70 9.22
N THR A 120 4.28 -14.74 9.53
CA THR A 120 3.97 -15.67 10.65
C THR A 120 3.98 -14.98 12.03
N LYS A 121 4.65 -13.84 12.16
CA LYS A 121 4.74 -13.06 13.40
C LYS A 121 3.80 -11.84 13.40
N ARG A 122 3.04 -11.65 12.31
CA ARG A 122 2.19 -10.47 12.14
C ARG A 122 1.03 -10.48 13.13
N VAL A 123 0.94 -9.41 13.89
CA VAL A 123 -0.21 -9.11 14.76
C VAL A 123 -0.91 -7.88 14.16
N ASP A 124 -1.97 -8.12 13.39
CA ASP A 124 -2.76 -7.07 12.75
C ASP A 124 -4.24 -7.49 12.82
N GLU A 125 -5.06 -6.61 13.36
CA GLU A 125 -6.50 -6.86 13.56
C GLU A 125 -7.25 -7.09 12.24
N TYR A 126 -6.79 -6.46 11.15
CA TYR A 126 -7.47 -6.45 9.86
C TYR A 126 -6.89 -7.47 8.87
N ALA A 127 -5.65 -7.88 9.06
CA ALA A 127 -4.99 -8.79 8.13
C ALA A 127 -5.45 -10.24 8.29
N PRO A 128 -5.61 -10.97 7.18
CA PRO A 128 -5.85 -12.41 7.25
C PRO A 128 -4.60 -13.12 7.79
N LYS A 129 -4.81 -14.03 8.77
CA LYS A 129 -3.74 -14.76 9.44
C LYS A 129 -3.26 -15.98 8.61
N ASP A 130 -1.96 -16.30 8.74
CA ASP A 130 -1.33 -17.50 8.19
C ASP A 130 -1.49 -17.65 6.67
N ILE A 131 -1.49 -16.56 5.92
CA ILE A 131 -1.81 -16.58 4.49
C ILE A 131 -0.84 -17.46 3.69
N TYR A 132 0.46 -17.36 3.95
CA TYR A 132 1.46 -18.16 3.25
C TYR A 132 1.40 -19.64 3.66
N LYS A 133 1.19 -19.95 4.95
CA LYS A 133 0.99 -21.30 5.42
C LYS A 133 -0.21 -21.96 4.72
N LYS A 134 -1.35 -21.26 4.68
CA LYS A 134 -2.54 -21.71 3.95
C LYS A 134 -2.28 -21.91 2.45
N GLY A 135 -1.45 -21.02 1.86
CA GLY A 135 -1.04 -21.14 0.46
C GLY A 135 -0.19 -22.39 0.20
N LEU A 136 0.83 -22.64 1.03
CA LEU A 136 1.70 -23.82 0.92
C LEU A 136 0.94 -25.13 1.18
N GLU A 137 -0.01 -25.14 2.11
CA GLU A 137 -0.88 -26.28 2.39
C GLU A 137 -1.98 -26.51 1.32
N GLY A 138 -2.01 -25.69 0.26
CA GLY A 138 -3.04 -25.75 -0.79
C GLY A 138 -4.43 -25.28 -0.37
N LYS A 139 -4.59 -24.76 0.85
CA LYS A 139 -5.85 -24.25 1.40
C LYS A 139 -6.24 -22.89 0.84
N SER A 140 -5.29 -22.16 0.24
CA SER A 140 -5.52 -20.89 -0.45
C SER A 140 -4.69 -20.83 -1.73
N ARG A 141 -5.34 -20.49 -2.84
CA ARG A 141 -4.70 -20.28 -4.15
C ARG A 141 -4.60 -18.82 -4.55
N THR A 142 -4.94 -17.92 -3.62
CA THR A 142 -5.10 -16.47 -3.92
C THR A 142 -4.03 -15.61 -3.29
N VAL A 143 -2.95 -16.20 -2.74
CA VAL A 143 -1.87 -15.48 -2.07
C VAL A 143 -0.93 -14.86 -3.11
N PRO A 144 -0.75 -13.52 -3.13
CA PRO A 144 0.19 -12.88 -4.03
C PRO A 144 1.63 -13.34 -3.81
N GLY A 145 2.32 -13.69 -4.91
CA GLY A 145 3.67 -14.21 -4.89
C GLY A 145 3.77 -15.73 -4.70
N LEU A 146 2.65 -16.43 -4.41
CA LEU A 146 2.61 -17.88 -4.28
C LEU A 146 1.52 -18.52 -5.15
N GLY A 147 0.24 -18.19 -4.91
CA GLY A 147 -0.90 -18.76 -5.65
C GLY A 147 -1.37 -17.87 -6.81
N VAL A 148 -1.17 -16.55 -6.70
CA VAL A 148 -1.41 -15.58 -7.77
C VAL A 148 -0.16 -14.72 -7.99
N PRO A 149 0.11 -14.23 -9.21
CA PRO A 149 1.28 -13.40 -9.45
C PRO A 149 1.19 -12.07 -8.70
N TYR A 150 2.35 -11.59 -8.26
CA TYR A 150 2.58 -10.21 -7.93
C TYR A 150 3.37 -9.58 -9.08
N GLU A 151 2.76 -8.63 -9.75
CA GLU A 151 3.38 -7.89 -10.86
C GLU A 151 4.14 -6.71 -10.28
N GLU A 152 5.46 -6.83 -10.20
CA GLU A 152 6.33 -5.75 -9.73
C GLU A 152 6.12 -4.47 -10.55
N PRO A 153 6.24 -3.28 -9.92
CA PRO A 153 6.21 -2.02 -10.66
C PRO A 153 7.28 -1.98 -11.75
N LEU A 154 6.94 -1.39 -12.90
CA LEU A 154 7.93 -1.19 -13.97
C LEU A 154 8.76 0.08 -13.73
N ASN A 155 8.11 1.16 -13.34
CA ASN A 155 8.72 2.47 -13.15
C ASN A 155 8.14 3.13 -11.88
N PRO A 156 8.41 2.58 -10.68
CA PRO A 156 7.98 3.23 -9.46
C PRO A 156 8.80 4.50 -9.21
N GLU A 157 8.19 5.51 -8.66
CA GLU A 157 8.90 6.75 -8.28
C GLU A 157 9.93 6.49 -7.18
N ILE A 158 9.62 5.53 -6.29
CA ILE A 158 10.48 5.20 -5.15
C ILE A 158 10.59 3.68 -5.01
N VAL A 159 11.81 3.21 -4.73
CA VAL A 159 12.06 1.82 -4.32
C VAL A 159 12.72 1.84 -2.95
N VAL A 160 12.14 1.14 -1.99
CA VAL A 160 12.75 0.91 -0.67
C VAL A 160 12.96 -0.59 -0.46
N ASP A 161 14.16 -0.97 -0.04
CA ASP A 161 14.52 -2.37 0.24
C ASP A 161 14.35 -2.62 1.73
N SER A 162 13.20 -3.20 2.09
CA SER A 162 12.85 -3.44 3.49
C SER A 162 13.57 -4.65 4.12
N GLU A 163 14.34 -5.41 3.34
CA GLU A 163 15.26 -6.39 3.89
C GLU A 163 16.50 -5.71 4.49
N LYS A 164 16.99 -4.65 3.82
CA LYS A 164 18.23 -3.95 4.17
C LYS A 164 18.02 -2.76 5.11
N LEU A 165 16.86 -2.13 5.01
CA LEU A 165 16.51 -0.95 5.79
C LEU A 165 15.44 -1.29 6.83
N ASP A 166 15.52 -0.64 7.97
CA ASP A 166 14.44 -0.67 8.94
C ASP A 166 13.22 0.18 8.46
N PRO A 167 12.06 0.03 9.08
CA PRO A 167 10.87 0.78 8.67
C PRO A 167 11.04 2.30 8.72
N LEU A 168 11.81 2.81 9.67
CA LEU A 168 12.06 4.25 9.81
C LEU A 168 12.93 4.77 8.66
N GLY A 169 13.99 4.05 8.29
CA GLY A 169 14.85 4.38 7.15
C GLY A 169 14.10 4.34 5.83
N CYS A 170 13.24 3.33 5.63
CA CYS A 170 12.34 3.29 4.46
C CYS A 170 11.39 4.50 4.43
N ALA A 171 10.79 4.83 5.56
CA ALA A 171 9.86 5.96 5.67
C ALA A 171 10.55 7.31 5.44
N GLN A 172 11.82 7.45 5.87
CA GLN A 172 12.59 8.68 5.64
C GLN A 172 12.83 8.90 4.14
N ILE A 173 13.24 7.89 3.39
CA ILE A 173 13.43 7.99 1.93
C ILE A 173 12.14 8.43 1.24
N ILE A 174 10.99 7.90 1.68
CA ILE A 174 9.69 8.28 1.11
C ILE A 174 9.33 9.72 1.49
N PHE A 175 9.62 10.14 2.72
CA PHE A 175 9.40 11.50 3.17
C PHE A 175 10.23 12.52 2.38
N ASP A 176 11.52 12.24 2.15
CA ASP A 176 12.41 13.11 1.38
C ASP A 176 11.87 13.33 -0.04
N TYR A 177 11.37 12.25 -0.68
CA TYR A 177 10.70 12.37 -1.98
C TYR A 177 9.45 13.25 -1.93
N ILE A 178 8.60 13.08 -0.89
CA ILE A 178 7.39 13.89 -0.71
C ILE A 178 7.76 15.37 -0.55
N GLU A 179 8.79 15.66 0.24
CA GLU A 179 9.27 17.01 0.48
C GLU A 179 9.73 17.68 -0.83
N GLU A 180 10.52 16.98 -1.64
CA GLU A 180 11.04 17.48 -2.90
C GLU A 180 9.98 17.65 -4.01
N ASN A 181 8.98 16.76 -4.07
CA ASN A 181 8.10 16.66 -5.24
C ASN A 181 6.67 17.12 -4.99
N PHE A 182 6.20 17.10 -3.74
CA PHE A 182 4.80 17.39 -3.40
C PHE A 182 4.61 18.57 -2.46
N MET A 183 5.66 18.97 -1.73
CA MET A 183 5.64 20.18 -0.94
C MET A 183 6.17 21.31 -1.80
N GLU A 184 5.32 22.28 -2.10
CA GLU A 184 5.76 23.56 -2.66
C GLU A 184 6.42 24.34 -1.52
N LEU A 185 7.68 24.70 -1.71
CA LEU A 185 8.38 25.69 -0.88
C LEU A 185 7.68 27.05 -0.94
#